data_fbd90b0ac43956cb57770fefb4080b8a
#
_entry.id   fbd90b0ac43956cb57770fefb4080b8a
#
_cell.length_a   1.000
_cell.length_b   1.000
_cell.length_c   1.000
_cell.angle_alpha   90.00
_cell.angle_beta   90.00
_cell.angle_gamma   90.00
#
_symmetry.space_group_name_H-M   'P 1'
#
loop_
_entity.id
_entity.type
_entity.pdbx_description
1 polymer ?
#
loop_
_entity_poly.entity_id
_entity_poly.type
_entity_poly.pdbx_seq_one_letter_code
_entity_poly.pdbx_strand_id
1 'polypeptide(L)'
;MRLSPLDIAGVGVDLPEPVDVRALATAQGAPVDGYRGWISACHGGAGDHPSSMGVRALERALADARVSAAELRLVLFCGASRDYPPSWSVSTEIMRLAGASDHCLGLDTSAGCLATLTGLDLAHGWLALHGGGHAAVVAAERWSHTIDHGDPASSALWSYGDGAAAAVVALDAGAAGRLRFLGAEFRSRSAYNGYVRIEYGGTRAPVAPAGVDPHRRRVVGRSRDEVIAAYREGYAAAYAALRARFPAEPTHLVCNQISPGVVGTISSELDLEDRTTVTGHETGHLGGPDVLVGLRRYLDEEHDDQAVVLAASASYAFGTGLLVADRSREPRPPHGPPSVEPAGTRKGVTP
;
A
#
# COMPACT_ATOMS: atom_id res chain seq x y z
N MET A 1 -19.62 -10.78 -18.95
CA MET A 1 -18.30 -11.12 -19.56
C MET A 1 -17.31 -11.19 -18.43
N ARG A 2 -16.60 -12.32 -18.24
CA ARG A 2 -15.50 -12.39 -17.27
C ARG A 2 -14.26 -11.82 -17.96
N LEU A 3 -13.58 -10.87 -17.31
CA LEU A 3 -12.31 -10.37 -17.80
C LEU A 3 -11.24 -11.47 -17.68
N SER A 4 -10.25 -11.45 -18.57
CA SER A 4 -9.02 -12.25 -18.38
C SER A 4 -8.36 -11.84 -17.05
N PRO A 5 -7.74 -12.77 -16.31
CA PRO A 5 -7.00 -12.44 -15.11
C PRO A 5 -5.87 -11.44 -15.39
N LEU A 6 -5.61 -10.52 -14.45
CA LEU A 6 -4.53 -9.55 -14.54
C LEU A 6 -3.23 -10.17 -13.98
N ASP A 7 -2.18 -10.28 -14.77
CA ASP A 7 -0.88 -10.78 -14.32
C ASP A 7 -0.21 -9.76 -13.39
N ILE A 8 0.29 -10.20 -12.23
CA ILE A 8 1.23 -9.44 -11.39
C ILE A 8 2.63 -9.71 -11.94
N ALA A 9 3.09 -8.86 -12.84
CA ALA A 9 4.33 -9.06 -13.59
C ALA A 9 5.58 -8.80 -12.75
N GLY A 10 5.54 -7.83 -11.83
CA GLY A 10 6.63 -7.52 -10.93
C GLY A 10 6.16 -6.67 -9.74
N VAL A 11 6.87 -6.78 -8.62
CA VAL A 11 6.61 -6.03 -7.38
C VAL A 11 7.91 -5.43 -6.86
N GLY A 12 7.91 -4.13 -6.60
CA GLY A 12 9.03 -3.40 -6.01
C GLY A 12 8.62 -2.64 -4.76
N VAL A 13 9.54 -2.51 -3.82
CA VAL A 13 9.32 -1.79 -2.56
C VAL A 13 10.46 -0.81 -2.30
N ASP A 14 10.15 0.29 -1.64
CA ASP A 14 11.12 1.28 -1.17
C ASP A 14 10.77 1.68 0.26
N LEU A 15 11.59 1.24 1.20
CA LEU A 15 11.37 1.37 2.63
C LEU A 15 12.49 2.17 3.26
N PRO A 16 12.20 3.30 3.91
CA PRO A 16 13.15 3.99 4.79
C PRO A 16 13.56 3.14 6.00
N GLU A 17 14.60 3.59 6.69
CA GLU A 17 15.06 2.94 7.91
C GLU A 17 13.98 2.94 9.02
N PRO A 18 13.82 1.83 9.74
CA PRO A 18 12.87 1.76 10.84
C PRO A 18 13.37 2.50 12.08
N VAL A 19 12.44 3.06 12.84
CA VAL A 19 12.67 3.70 14.14
C VAL A 19 11.87 2.99 15.24
N ASP A 20 12.33 3.09 16.49
CA ASP A 20 11.59 2.60 17.64
C ASP A 20 10.52 3.62 18.07
N VAL A 21 9.26 3.25 17.88
CA VAL A 21 8.08 4.08 18.18
C VAL A 21 7.96 4.40 19.68
N ARG A 22 8.31 3.45 20.56
CA ARG A 22 8.28 3.67 22.02
C ARG A 22 9.37 4.66 22.45
N ALA A 23 10.56 4.54 21.85
CA ALA A 23 11.64 5.48 22.11
C ALA A 23 11.25 6.90 21.67
N LEU A 24 10.61 7.06 20.51
CA LEU A 24 10.09 8.36 20.05
C LEU A 24 9.06 8.94 21.02
N ALA A 25 8.07 8.14 21.43
CA ALA A 25 7.03 8.58 22.37
C ALA A 25 7.62 8.97 23.72
N THR A 26 8.55 8.16 24.25
CA THR A 26 9.25 8.44 25.51
C THR A 26 10.05 9.74 25.43
N ALA A 27 10.78 9.97 24.34
CA ALA A 27 11.55 11.19 24.11
C ALA A 27 10.67 12.44 24.05
N GLN A 28 9.40 12.30 23.67
CA GLN A 28 8.40 13.38 23.66
C GLN A 28 7.57 13.44 24.95
N GLY A 29 7.93 12.65 25.98
CA GLY A 29 7.29 12.68 27.30
C GLY A 29 5.97 11.91 27.39
N ALA A 30 5.59 11.13 26.38
CA ALA A 30 4.37 10.33 26.41
C ALA A 30 4.58 9.00 27.15
N PRO A 31 3.58 8.52 27.93
CA PRO A 31 3.63 7.21 28.55
C PRO A 31 3.46 6.12 27.50
N VAL A 32 4.32 5.11 27.54
CA VAL A 32 4.30 3.97 26.61
C VAL A 32 3.70 2.70 27.23
N ASP A 33 3.36 2.75 28.51
CA ASP A 33 2.69 1.65 29.20
C ASP A 33 1.30 1.42 28.57
N GLY A 34 1.04 0.17 28.20
CA GLY A 34 -0.24 -0.16 27.55
C GLY A 34 -0.27 0.09 26.03
N TYR A 35 0.78 0.63 25.40
CA TYR A 35 0.87 0.69 23.94
C TYR A 35 0.80 -0.72 23.32
N ARG A 36 -0.05 -0.89 22.28
CA ARG A 36 -0.36 -2.17 21.64
C ARG A 36 -0.15 -2.16 20.11
N GLY A 37 0.43 -1.07 19.56
CA GLY A 37 0.82 -0.99 18.15
C GLY A 37 2.14 -1.69 17.87
N TRP A 38 2.60 -1.61 16.63
CA TRP A 38 3.92 -2.05 16.22
C TRP A 38 5.00 -1.21 16.89
N ILE A 39 6.08 -1.83 17.35
CA ILE A 39 7.18 -1.13 18.02
C ILE A 39 8.07 -0.42 17.00
N SER A 40 8.15 -0.97 15.79
CA SER A 40 8.94 -0.42 14.69
C SER A 40 8.04 0.31 13.70
N ALA A 41 8.53 1.39 13.09
CA ALA A 41 7.90 2.05 11.94
C ALA A 41 8.99 2.68 11.05
N CYS A 42 8.87 2.56 9.74
CA CYS A 42 9.79 3.19 8.81
C CYS A 42 9.55 4.71 8.79
N HIS A 43 10.63 5.51 8.90
CA HIS A 43 10.54 6.98 8.85
C HIS A 43 11.47 7.54 7.78
N GLY A 44 10.90 8.25 6.81
CA GLY A 44 11.61 8.87 5.69
C GLY A 44 12.43 10.07 6.10
N GLY A 45 13.59 10.23 5.48
CA GLY A 45 14.45 11.40 5.60
C GLY A 45 13.94 12.62 4.80
N ALA A 46 14.74 13.68 4.73
CA ALA A 46 14.36 14.92 4.07
C ALA A 46 14.07 14.79 2.56
N GLY A 47 14.69 13.80 1.89
CA GLY A 47 14.50 13.54 0.47
C GLY A 47 13.44 12.50 0.13
N ASP A 48 12.79 11.91 1.16
CA ASP A 48 11.79 10.87 0.97
C ASP A 48 10.38 11.46 0.92
N HIS A 49 9.88 11.59 -0.30
CA HIS A 49 8.55 12.08 -0.61
C HIS A 49 7.74 11.00 -1.35
N PRO A 50 6.41 11.10 -1.42
CA PRO A 50 5.61 10.12 -2.15
C PRO A 50 6.08 9.88 -3.58
N SER A 51 6.46 10.91 -4.33
CA SER A 51 6.97 10.75 -5.69
C SER A 51 8.35 10.10 -5.74
N SER A 52 9.30 10.51 -4.88
CA SER A 52 10.67 9.99 -4.89
C SER A 52 10.76 8.55 -4.39
N MET A 53 10.02 8.19 -3.35
CA MET A 53 9.90 6.80 -2.91
C MET A 53 9.12 5.96 -3.94
N GLY A 54 8.04 6.54 -4.49
CA GLY A 54 7.20 5.88 -5.49
C GLY A 54 7.96 5.52 -6.76
N VAL A 55 8.82 6.40 -7.28
CA VAL A 55 9.63 6.09 -8.47
C VAL A 55 10.66 5.01 -8.17
N ARG A 56 11.34 5.02 -7.01
CA ARG A 56 12.29 3.95 -6.64
C ARG A 56 11.61 2.59 -6.50
N ALA A 57 10.40 2.55 -5.93
CA ALA A 57 9.59 1.33 -5.88
C ALA A 57 9.17 0.87 -7.29
N LEU A 58 8.77 1.80 -8.17
CA LEU A 58 8.40 1.50 -9.54
C LEU A 58 9.59 0.96 -10.36
N GLU A 59 10.76 1.56 -10.25
CA GLU A 59 11.99 1.09 -10.94
C GLU A 59 12.32 -0.37 -10.57
N ARG A 60 12.19 -0.72 -9.29
CA ARG A 60 12.37 -2.11 -8.82
C ARG A 60 11.29 -3.04 -9.36
N ALA A 61 10.03 -2.59 -9.40
CA ALA A 61 8.93 -3.38 -9.97
C ALA A 61 9.10 -3.60 -11.48
N LEU A 62 9.55 -2.59 -12.23
CA LEU A 62 9.85 -2.68 -13.66
C LEU A 62 11.01 -3.65 -13.92
N ALA A 63 12.07 -3.58 -13.12
CA ALA A 63 13.19 -4.51 -13.20
C ALA A 63 12.75 -5.95 -12.90
N ASP A 64 11.90 -6.17 -11.88
CA ASP A 64 11.32 -7.46 -11.55
C ASP A 64 10.42 -7.97 -12.68
N ALA A 65 9.61 -7.11 -13.27
CA ALA A 65 8.75 -7.44 -14.42
C ALA A 65 9.53 -7.64 -15.73
N ARG A 66 10.75 -7.09 -15.85
CA ARG A 66 11.53 -6.97 -17.11
C ARG A 66 10.76 -6.16 -18.16
N VAL A 67 10.10 -5.09 -17.74
CA VAL A 67 9.31 -4.17 -18.55
C VAL A 67 9.95 -2.80 -18.50
N SER A 68 10.04 -2.11 -19.62
CA SER A 68 10.51 -0.71 -19.67
C SER A 68 9.39 0.24 -19.24
N ALA A 69 9.73 1.33 -18.59
CA ALA A 69 8.76 2.39 -18.28
C ALA A 69 8.05 2.94 -19.52
N ALA A 70 8.72 2.94 -20.68
CA ALA A 70 8.15 3.39 -21.96
C ALA A 70 7.03 2.47 -22.48
N GLU A 71 6.91 1.23 -21.97
CA GLU A 71 5.85 0.27 -22.32
C GLU A 71 4.60 0.43 -21.44
N LEU A 72 4.67 1.26 -20.39
CA LEU A 72 3.52 1.52 -19.53
C LEU A 72 2.48 2.35 -20.27
N ARG A 73 1.22 1.97 -20.13
CA ARG A 73 0.05 2.67 -20.66
C ARG A 73 -0.69 3.44 -19.58
N LEU A 74 -0.51 3.07 -18.31
CA LEU A 74 -1.11 3.69 -17.15
C LEU A 74 -0.13 3.66 -15.97
N VAL A 75 0.06 4.80 -15.32
CA VAL A 75 0.64 4.88 -13.97
C VAL A 75 -0.45 5.36 -13.04
N LEU A 76 -0.94 4.48 -12.18
CA LEU A 76 -1.97 4.77 -11.20
C LEU A 76 -1.31 4.96 -9.83
N PHE A 77 -1.26 6.21 -9.36
CA PHE A 77 -0.86 6.50 -7.99
C PHE A 77 -2.03 6.35 -7.03
N CYS A 78 -1.85 5.55 -6.00
CA CYS A 78 -2.88 5.12 -5.06
C CYS A 78 -2.59 5.55 -3.62
N GLY A 79 -1.83 6.63 -3.37
CA GLY A 79 -1.50 7.11 -2.04
C GLY A 79 -2.44 8.21 -1.55
N ALA A 80 -2.50 8.42 -0.24
CA ALA A 80 -3.16 9.56 0.38
C ALA A 80 -2.19 10.75 0.54
N SER A 81 -0.91 10.48 0.74
CA SER A 81 0.14 11.51 0.84
C SER A 81 0.45 12.13 -0.51
N ARG A 82 0.82 13.41 -0.50
CA ARG A 82 1.20 14.19 -1.68
C ARG A 82 2.43 15.03 -1.35
N ASP A 83 3.32 15.21 -2.32
CA ASP A 83 4.48 16.12 -2.19
C ASP A 83 4.02 17.59 -2.06
N TYR A 84 2.96 17.93 -2.78
CA TYR A 84 2.37 19.28 -2.79
C TYR A 84 0.84 19.21 -2.67
N PRO A 85 0.17 20.32 -2.27
CA PRO A 85 -1.29 20.44 -2.30
C PRO A 85 -1.90 20.13 -3.67
N PRO A 86 -3.24 19.92 -3.76
CA PRO A 86 -3.93 19.67 -5.03
C PRO A 86 -3.60 20.69 -6.13
N SER A 87 -3.59 20.27 -7.37
CA SER A 87 -3.15 20.86 -8.64
C SER A 87 -1.77 20.37 -9.10
N TRP A 88 -1.14 19.48 -8.34
CA TRP A 88 0.07 18.76 -8.72
C TRP A 88 -0.21 17.25 -8.65
N SER A 89 0.34 16.48 -9.59
CA SER A 89 0.07 15.04 -9.73
C SER A 89 1.30 14.21 -9.40
N VAL A 90 1.17 13.31 -8.43
CA VAL A 90 2.23 12.37 -8.04
C VAL A 90 2.51 11.38 -9.16
N SER A 91 1.45 10.83 -9.80
CA SER A 91 1.62 9.87 -10.91
C SER A 91 2.37 10.48 -12.08
N THR A 92 2.08 11.72 -12.45
CA THR A 92 2.76 12.42 -13.55
C THR A 92 4.24 12.70 -13.21
N GLU A 93 4.55 13.04 -11.96
CA GLU A 93 5.94 13.21 -11.54
C GLU A 93 6.68 11.86 -11.54
N ILE A 94 6.07 10.78 -11.08
CA ILE A 94 6.63 9.43 -11.15
C ILE A 94 6.88 9.04 -12.62
N MET A 95 5.95 9.31 -13.54
CA MET A 95 6.13 9.08 -14.99
C MET A 95 7.34 9.81 -15.54
N ARG A 96 7.48 11.10 -15.21
CA ARG A 96 8.60 11.93 -15.65
C ARG A 96 9.93 11.38 -15.14
N LEU A 97 9.99 10.99 -13.87
CA LEU A 97 11.21 10.45 -13.24
C LEU A 97 11.58 9.07 -13.78
N ALA A 98 10.59 8.19 -14.01
CA ALA A 98 10.79 6.85 -14.54
C ALA A 98 11.04 6.80 -16.07
N GLY A 99 10.78 7.89 -16.78
CA GLY A 99 10.90 7.94 -18.25
C GLY A 99 9.77 7.22 -18.98
N ALA A 100 8.54 7.30 -18.46
CA ALA A 100 7.36 6.80 -19.16
C ALA A 100 7.08 7.61 -20.43
N SER A 101 6.46 6.99 -21.44
CA SER A 101 6.16 7.65 -22.72
C SER A 101 4.97 8.61 -22.62
N ASP A 102 4.83 9.52 -23.60
CA ASP A 102 3.71 10.45 -23.72
C ASP A 102 2.36 9.75 -23.98
N HIS A 103 2.37 8.47 -24.32
CA HIS A 103 1.17 7.65 -24.48
C HIS A 103 0.67 7.04 -23.16
N CYS A 104 1.43 7.20 -22.08
CA CYS A 104 1.06 6.74 -20.75
C CYS A 104 0.13 7.77 -20.09
N LEU A 105 -0.97 7.29 -19.50
CA LEU A 105 -1.84 8.12 -18.67
C LEU A 105 -1.35 8.08 -17.22
N GLY A 106 -1.16 9.24 -16.60
CA GLY A 106 -0.97 9.38 -15.16
C GLY A 106 -2.31 9.67 -14.47
N LEU A 107 -2.67 8.91 -13.44
CA LEU A 107 -3.90 9.10 -12.68
C LEU A 107 -3.64 8.95 -11.19
N ASP A 108 -4.02 9.95 -10.40
CA ASP A 108 -3.97 9.92 -8.94
C ASP A 108 -5.33 9.53 -8.37
N THR A 109 -5.35 8.51 -7.51
CA THR A 109 -6.53 8.09 -6.75
C THR A 109 -6.23 8.09 -5.25
N SER A 110 -7.27 8.18 -4.43
CA SER A 110 -7.12 8.10 -2.98
C SER A 110 -8.28 7.31 -2.38
N ALA A 111 -7.94 6.17 -1.78
CA ALA A 111 -8.86 5.32 -1.03
C ALA A 111 -8.28 4.95 0.35
N GLY A 112 -7.41 5.80 0.91
CA GLY A 112 -6.69 5.52 2.15
C GLY A 112 -5.88 4.23 2.06
N CYS A 113 -5.85 3.45 3.14
CA CYS A 113 -5.07 2.21 3.18
C CYS A 113 -5.64 1.08 2.29
N LEU A 114 -6.85 1.26 1.73
CA LEU A 114 -7.45 0.38 0.72
C LEU A 114 -6.89 0.62 -0.70
N ALA A 115 -6.08 1.66 -0.86
CA ALA A 115 -5.71 2.24 -2.14
C ALA A 115 -5.09 1.25 -3.14
N THR A 116 -4.16 0.40 -2.70
CA THR A 116 -3.52 -0.58 -3.60
C THR A 116 -4.52 -1.59 -4.17
N LEU A 117 -5.42 -2.11 -3.33
CA LEU A 117 -6.40 -3.09 -3.79
C LEU A 117 -7.40 -2.48 -4.77
N THR A 118 -7.86 -1.25 -4.51
CA THR A 118 -8.68 -0.51 -5.47
C THR A 118 -7.90 -0.16 -6.73
N GLY A 119 -6.61 0.14 -6.61
CA GLY A 119 -5.73 0.41 -7.74
C GLY A 119 -5.55 -0.79 -8.68
N LEU A 120 -5.39 -1.98 -8.14
CA LEU A 120 -5.33 -3.21 -8.93
C LEU A 120 -6.63 -3.45 -9.72
N ASP A 121 -7.78 -3.27 -9.06
CA ASP A 121 -9.09 -3.45 -9.69
C ASP A 121 -9.36 -2.40 -10.78
N LEU A 122 -9.01 -1.13 -10.52
CA LEU A 122 -9.10 -0.04 -11.49
C LEU A 122 -8.17 -0.26 -12.69
N ALA A 123 -6.91 -0.64 -12.46
CA ALA A 123 -5.96 -0.92 -13.53
C ALA A 123 -6.43 -2.09 -14.41
N HIS A 124 -7.00 -3.14 -13.79
CA HIS A 124 -7.57 -4.29 -14.50
C HIS A 124 -8.69 -3.84 -15.45
N GLY A 125 -9.68 -3.08 -14.92
CA GLY A 125 -10.78 -2.56 -15.72
C GLY A 125 -10.31 -1.60 -16.83
N TRP A 126 -9.35 -0.71 -16.52
CA TRP A 126 -8.82 0.24 -17.49
C TRP A 126 -8.10 -0.47 -18.64
N LEU A 127 -7.19 -1.41 -18.33
CA LEU A 127 -6.49 -2.19 -19.36
C LEU A 127 -7.46 -3.00 -20.24
N ALA A 128 -8.48 -3.61 -19.64
CA ALA A 128 -9.48 -4.36 -20.39
C ALA A 128 -10.26 -3.50 -21.38
N LEU A 129 -10.57 -2.24 -21.02
CA LEU A 129 -11.24 -1.29 -21.90
C LEU A 129 -10.34 -0.74 -23.01
N HIS A 130 -9.01 -0.75 -22.79
CA HIS A 130 -8.05 -0.11 -23.71
C HIS A 130 -7.20 -1.13 -24.49
N GLY A 131 -7.60 -2.40 -24.55
CA GLY A 131 -6.95 -3.43 -25.37
C GLY A 131 -5.68 -4.02 -24.74
N GLY A 132 -5.62 -4.09 -23.41
CA GLY A 132 -4.52 -4.73 -22.68
C GLY A 132 -3.25 -3.87 -22.58
N GLY A 133 -2.13 -4.51 -22.29
CA GLY A 133 -0.82 -3.87 -22.11
C GLY A 133 -0.34 -3.88 -20.66
N HIS A 134 0.61 -2.98 -20.32
CA HIS A 134 1.19 -2.87 -19.00
C HIS A 134 0.68 -1.62 -18.27
N ALA A 135 0.44 -1.76 -16.96
CA ALA A 135 0.18 -0.64 -16.07
C ALA A 135 1.01 -0.76 -14.79
N ALA A 136 1.27 0.37 -14.15
CA ALA A 136 1.88 0.43 -12.83
C ALA A 136 0.84 0.91 -11.80
N VAL A 137 0.70 0.17 -10.70
CA VAL A 137 -0.02 0.59 -9.50
C VAL A 137 1.02 0.95 -8.45
N VAL A 138 1.10 2.22 -8.08
CA VAL A 138 2.11 2.75 -7.14
C VAL A 138 1.41 3.31 -5.92
N ALA A 139 1.77 2.84 -4.74
CA ALA A 139 1.33 3.41 -3.48
C ALA A 139 2.55 3.94 -2.71
N ALA A 140 2.45 5.16 -2.20
CA ALA A 140 3.50 5.75 -1.37
C ALA A 140 2.88 6.68 -0.33
N GLU A 141 3.38 6.54 0.91
CA GLU A 141 2.91 7.35 2.03
C GLU A 141 4.07 7.95 2.80
N ARG A 142 3.85 9.16 3.31
CA ARG A 142 4.74 9.83 4.24
C ARG A 142 3.93 10.31 5.43
N TRP A 143 3.63 9.40 6.34
CA TRP A 143 2.72 9.68 7.45
C TRP A 143 3.42 10.07 8.75
N SER A 144 4.70 9.70 8.91
CA SER A 144 5.45 9.99 10.13
C SER A 144 5.37 11.45 10.56
N HIS A 145 5.43 12.38 9.60
CA HIS A 145 5.35 13.82 9.88
C HIS A 145 3.95 14.29 10.33
N THR A 146 2.91 13.46 10.16
CA THR A 146 1.54 13.78 10.61
C THR A 146 1.21 13.21 11.99
N ILE A 147 2.11 12.40 12.55
CA ILE A 147 1.92 11.70 13.82
C ILE A 147 2.51 12.52 14.98
N ASP A 148 1.78 12.62 16.07
CA ASP A 148 2.24 13.20 17.31
C ASP A 148 2.52 12.09 18.33
N HIS A 149 3.80 11.73 18.49
CA HIS A 149 4.21 10.71 19.46
C HIS A 149 4.16 11.23 20.91
N GLY A 150 4.04 12.55 21.11
CA GLY A 150 3.85 13.18 22.42
C GLY A 150 2.39 13.14 22.92
N ASP A 151 1.43 12.85 22.05
CA ASP A 151 0.00 12.78 22.38
C ASP A 151 -0.48 11.33 22.61
N PRO A 152 -0.73 10.90 23.88
CA PRO A 152 -1.23 9.56 24.17
C PRO A 152 -2.59 9.25 23.51
N ALA A 153 -3.43 10.26 23.25
CA ALA A 153 -4.71 10.09 22.60
C ALA A 153 -4.57 9.67 21.13
N SER A 154 -3.41 9.94 20.52
CA SER A 154 -3.08 9.52 19.16
C SER A 154 -2.30 8.19 19.08
N SER A 155 -2.10 7.49 20.21
CA SER A 155 -1.26 6.28 20.30
C SER A 155 -1.65 5.16 19.32
N ALA A 156 -2.90 5.08 18.91
CA ALA A 156 -3.35 4.15 17.86
C ALA A 156 -2.72 4.42 16.49
N LEU A 157 -2.13 5.61 16.27
CA LEU A 157 -1.50 6.03 15.03
C LEU A 157 0.03 6.03 15.10
N TRP A 158 0.64 5.81 16.27
CA TRP A 158 2.07 5.98 16.48
C TRP A 158 2.94 5.10 15.56
N SER A 159 2.45 3.92 15.19
CA SER A 159 3.14 3.02 14.27
C SER A 159 2.85 3.28 12.78
N TYR A 160 2.23 4.41 12.44
CA TYR A 160 2.07 4.82 11.05
C TYR A 160 3.42 5.30 10.51
N GLY A 161 3.88 4.66 9.44
CA GLY A 161 5.20 4.86 8.86
C GLY A 161 5.15 5.38 7.43
N ASP A 162 6.34 5.50 6.86
CA ASP A 162 6.63 5.99 5.52
C ASP A 162 7.14 4.86 4.64
N GLY A 163 6.82 4.87 3.37
CA GLY A 163 7.34 3.93 2.41
C GLY A 163 6.53 3.90 1.11
N ALA A 164 7.06 3.19 0.16
CA ALA A 164 6.42 3.00 -1.13
C ALA A 164 6.48 1.54 -1.58
N ALA A 165 5.48 1.15 -2.35
CA ALA A 165 5.47 -0.11 -3.08
C ALA A 165 4.78 0.07 -4.43
N ALA A 166 5.21 -0.68 -5.42
CA ALA A 166 4.66 -0.66 -6.76
C ALA A 166 4.45 -2.08 -7.29
N ALA A 167 3.39 -2.27 -8.06
CA ALA A 167 3.19 -3.45 -8.88
C ALA A 167 3.14 -3.07 -10.35
N VAL A 168 3.92 -3.73 -11.19
CA VAL A 168 3.72 -3.74 -12.63
C VAL A 168 2.77 -4.88 -12.94
N VAL A 169 1.66 -4.54 -13.60
CA VAL A 169 0.60 -5.48 -13.96
C VAL A 169 0.45 -5.55 -15.46
N ALA A 170 0.02 -6.70 -15.97
CA ALA A 170 -0.15 -6.92 -17.40
C ALA A 170 -1.46 -7.61 -17.71
N LEU A 171 -2.12 -7.16 -18.77
CA LEU A 171 -3.29 -7.82 -19.35
C LEU A 171 -3.02 -8.09 -20.83
N ASP A 172 -3.11 -9.37 -21.23
CA ASP A 172 -2.92 -9.81 -22.63
C ASP A 172 -1.59 -9.33 -23.28
N ALA A 173 -0.55 -9.05 -22.47
CA ALA A 173 0.73 -8.48 -22.89
C ALA A 173 1.92 -9.44 -22.79
N GLY A 174 1.66 -10.75 -22.60
CA GLY A 174 2.71 -11.77 -22.56
C GLY A 174 3.67 -11.73 -21.37
N ALA A 175 3.43 -10.88 -20.37
CA ALA A 175 4.25 -10.79 -19.17
C ALA A 175 4.06 -12.03 -18.27
N ALA A 176 5.18 -12.58 -17.79
CA ALA A 176 5.18 -13.80 -16.99
C ALA A 176 5.11 -13.49 -15.49
N GLY A 177 3.92 -13.18 -14.95
CA GLY A 177 3.71 -13.08 -13.52
C GLY A 177 3.62 -14.45 -12.83
N ARG A 178 4.06 -14.56 -11.58
CA ARG A 178 3.86 -15.77 -10.75
C ARG A 178 2.43 -15.90 -10.24
N LEU A 179 1.75 -14.78 -10.09
CA LEU A 179 0.39 -14.66 -9.57
C LEU A 179 -0.49 -13.87 -10.53
N ARG A 180 -1.76 -14.22 -10.58
CA ARG A 180 -2.79 -13.54 -11.37
C ARG A 180 -3.90 -13.02 -10.45
N PHE A 181 -4.21 -11.75 -10.56
CA PHE A 181 -5.33 -11.12 -9.88
C PHE A 181 -6.63 -11.40 -10.63
N LEU A 182 -7.59 -12.01 -9.94
CA LEU A 182 -8.90 -12.36 -10.48
C LEU A 182 -9.91 -11.24 -10.35
N GLY A 183 -9.76 -10.40 -9.32
CA GLY A 183 -10.64 -9.29 -8.98
C GLY A 183 -10.77 -9.08 -7.48
N ALA A 184 -11.53 -8.06 -7.09
CA ALA A 184 -11.78 -7.71 -5.69
C ALA A 184 -13.26 -7.49 -5.40
N GLU A 185 -13.61 -7.56 -4.12
CA GLU A 185 -14.92 -7.20 -3.58
C GLU A 185 -14.75 -6.19 -2.46
N PHE A 186 -15.65 -5.21 -2.42
CA PHE A 186 -15.57 -4.08 -1.50
C PHE A 186 -16.85 -3.89 -0.71
N ARG A 187 -16.74 -3.38 0.52
CA ARG A 187 -17.85 -2.97 1.39
C ARG A 187 -17.56 -1.61 2.00
N SER A 188 -18.44 -0.65 1.77
CA SER A 188 -18.32 0.70 2.32
C SER A 188 -19.16 0.88 3.58
N ARG A 189 -18.58 1.60 4.55
CA ARG A 189 -19.20 2.04 5.79
C ARG A 189 -19.03 3.55 5.92
N SER A 190 -19.74 4.32 5.11
CA SER A 190 -19.58 5.77 4.95
C SER A 190 -19.71 6.55 6.27
N ALA A 191 -20.44 6.03 7.25
CA ALA A 191 -20.55 6.62 8.59
C ALA A 191 -19.21 6.73 9.35
N TYR A 192 -18.15 6.02 8.91
CA TYR A 192 -16.81 6.07 9.49
C TYR A 192 -15.85 6.99 8.75
N ASN A 193 -16.30 7.70 7.72
CA ASN A 193 -15.42 8.54 6.89
C ASN A 193 -14.65 9.62 7.66
N GLY A 194 -15.14 10.08 8.80
CA GLY A 194 -14.45 11.09 9.62
C GLY A 194 -13.61 10.53 10.76
N TYR A 195 -13.50 9.21 10.90
CA TYR A 195 -12.87 8.57 12.06
C TYR A 195 -11.38 8.92 12.21
N VAL A 196 -10.62 8.93 11.12
CA VAL A 196 -9.23 9.41 11.08
C VAL A 196 -9.13 10.52 10.07
N ARG A 197 -8.67 11.71 10.49
CA ARG A 197 -8.53 12.85 9.59
C ARG A 197 -7.48 13.85 10.05
N ILE A 198 -7.03 14.67 9.12
CA ILE A 198 -6.31 15.92 9.37
C ILE A 198 -7.35 17.04 9.33
N GLU A 199 -7.38 17.90 10.32
CA GLU A 199 -8.46 18.88 10.54
C GLU A 199 -8.36 20.08 9.59
N TYR A 200 -7.13 20.45 9.20
CA TYR A 200 -6.82 21.68 8.47
C TYR A 200 -6.22 21.40 7.09
N GLY A 201 -6.18 22.42 6.24
CA GLY A 201 -5.64 22.32 4.87
C GLY A 201 -6.68 21.98 3.80
N GLY A 202 -7.91 21.64 4.20
CA GLY A 202 -9.03 21.42 3.27
C GLY A 202 -9.93 22.65 3.17
N THR A 203 -10.91 22.65 2.25
CA THR A 203 -11.82 23.78 2.01
C THR A 203 -12.70 24.14 3.20
N ARG A 204 -12.96 23.19 4.10
CA ARG A 204 -13.75 23.43 5.32
C ARG A 204 -13.00 24.23 6.38
N ALA A 205 -11.69 24.00 6.49
CA ALA A 205 -10.79 24.65 7.42
C ALA A 205 -9.42 24.84 6.74
N PRO A 206 -9.27 25.86 5.87
CA PRO A 206 -8.07 25.99 5.03
C PRO A 206 -6.82 26.38 5.82
N VAL A 207 -6.98 27.05 6.96
CA VAL A 207 -5.88 27.53 7.80
C VAL A 207 -6.10 27.07 9.24
N ALA A 208 -5.04 26.59 9.87
CA ALA A 208 -5.06 26.24 11.30
C ALA A 208 -4.96 27.51 12.17
N PRO A 209 -5.54 27.50 13.39
CA PRO A 209 -5.30 28.55 14.37
C PRO A 209 -3.81 28.68 14.73
N ALA A 210 -3.40 29.87 15.19
CA ALA A 210 -2.03 30.11 15.64
C ALA A 210 -1.62 29.10 16.73
N GLY A 211 -0.44 28.51 16.59
CA GLY A 211 0.10 27.52 17.53
C GLY A 211 -0.44 26.08 17.33
N VAL A 212 -1.32 25.85 16.36
CA VAL A 212 -1.82 24.52 16.03
C VAL A 212 -1.08 24.00 14.80
N ASP A 213 -0.50 22.80 14.90
CA ASP A 213 0.09 22.12 13.75
C ASP A 213 -1.01 21.66 12.79
N PRO A 214 -1.05 22.21 11.55
CA PRO A 214 -2.12 21.90 10.60
C PRO A 214 -2.09 20.47 10.07
N HIS A 215 -0.97 19.77 10.21
CA HIS A 215 -0.76 18.45 9.58
C HIS A 215 -1.05 17.28 10.53
N ARG A 216 -1.40 17.55 11.81
CA ARG A 216 -1.65 16.48 12.78
C ARG A 216 -2.86 15.66 12.46
N ARG A 217 -2.65 14.36 12.33
CA ARG A 217 -3.69 13.35 12.16
C ARG A 217 -4.33 13.03 13.51
N ARG A 218 -5.64 12.91 13.54
CA ARG A 218 -6.41 12.65 14.76
C ARG A 218 -7.40 11.53 14.56
N VAL A 219 -7.66 10.78 15.65
CA VAL A 219 -8.76 9.82 15.76
C VAL A 219 -9.96 10.55 16.36
N VAL A 220 -11.14 10.45 15.77
CA VAL A 220 -12.32 11.23 16.18
C VAL A 220 -13.55 10.33 16.39
N GLY A 221 -14.13 10.42 17.57
CA GLY A 221 -15.55 10.16 17.83
C GLY A 221 -16.05 8.70 17.76
N ARG A 222 -15.19 7.67 17.92
CA ARG A 222 -15.61 6.28 18.00
C ARG A 222 -14.87 5.53 19.10
N SER A 223 -15.54 4.59 19.74
CA SER A 223 -14.91 3.68 20.68
C SER A 223 -14.08 2.62 19.95
N ARG A 224 -13.10 2.04 20.66
CA ARG A 224 -12.29 0.93 20.13
C ARG A 224 -13.16 -0.26 19.72
N ASP A 225 -14.18 -0.59 20.51
CA ASP A 225 -15.03 -1.75 20.27
C ASP A 225 -15.90 -1.56 19.01
N GLU A 226 -16.45 -0.36 18.80
CA GLU A 226 -17.16 -0.03 17.55
C GLU A 226 -16.27 -0.20 16.32
N VAL A 227 -15.00 0.21 16.41
CA VAL A 227 -14.05 0.11 15.31
C VAL A 227 -13.68 -1.36 15.03
N ILE A 228 -13.39 -2.14 16.08
CA ILE A 228 -13.11 -3.58 15.93
C ILE A 228 -14.30 -4.30 15.33
N ALA A 229 -15.53 -4.03 15.80
CA ALA A 229 -16.73 -4.62 15.25
C ALA A 229 -16.91 -4.29 13.76
N ALA A 230 -16.68 -3.02 13.37
CA ALA A 230 -16.74 -2.59 11.98
C ALA A 230 -15.71 -3.29 11.09
N TYR A 231 -14.49 -3.54 11.62
CA TYR A 231 -13.46 -4.29 10.90
C TYR A 231 -13.88 -5.75 10.68
N ARG A 232 -14.30 -6.45 11.71
CA ARG A 232 -14.78 -7.84 11.63
C ARG A 232 -15.90 -7.98 10.59
N GLU A 233 -16.99 -7.25 10.77
CA GLU A 233 -18.14 -7.29 9.87
C GLU A 233 -17.79 -6.86 8.43
N GLY A 234 -16.94 -5.84 8.27
CA GLY A 234 -16.54 -5.33 6.97
C GLY A 234 -15.72 -6.34 6.17
N TYR A 235 -14.71 -6.94 6.82
CA TYR A 235 -13.88 -7.97 6.17
C TYR A 235 -14.66 -9.26 5.94
N ALA A 236 -15.43 -9.76 6.89
CA ALA A 236 -16.29 -10.94 6.72
C ALA A 236 -17.23 -10.77 5.52
N ALA A 237 -17.89 -9.62 5.40
CA ALA A 237 -18.82 -9.35 4.29
C ALA A 237 -18.11 -9.20 2.93
N ALA A 238 -16.92 -8.59 2.87
CA ALA A 238 -16.12 -8.48 1.65
C ALA A 238 -15.59 -9.85 1.22
N TYR A 239 -15.08 -10.64 2.17
CA TYR A 239 -14.56 -11.98 1.92
C TYR A 239 -15.67 -12.96 1.48
N ALA A 240 -16.83 -12.95 2.11
CA ALA A 240 -17.97 -13.78 1.69
C ALA A 240 -18.38 -13.47 0.24
N ALA A 241 -18.40 -12.19 -0.16
CA ALA A 241 -18.68 -11.83 -1.55
C ALA A 241 -17.58 -12.27 -2.52
N LEU A 242 -16.30 -12.16 -2.13
CA LEU A 242 -15.17 -12.65 -2.92
C LEU A 242 -15.29 -14.17 -3.16
N ARG A 243 -15.58 -14.93 -2.11
CA ARG A 243 -15.78 -16.38 -2.17
C ARG A 243 -16.96 -16.78 -3.06
N ALA A 244 -18.06 -16.02 -3.00
CA ALA A 244 -19.23 -16.25 -3.86
C ALA A 244 -18.90 -15.98 -5.36
N ARG A 245 -18.00 -15.06 -5.63
CA ARG A 245 -17.62 -14.70 -7.00
C ARG A 245 -16.55 -15.62 -7.60
N PHE A 246 -15.58 -16.04 -6.77
CA PHE A 246 -14.45 -16.85 -7.19
C PHE A 246 -14.37 -18.16 -6.39
N PRO A 247 -14.42 -19.33 -7.04
CA PRO A 247 -14.49 -20.62 -6.35
C PRO A 247 -13.14 -21.11 -5.80
N ALA A 248 -12.02 -20.40 -6.08
CA ALA A 248 -10.72 -20.78 -5.57
C ALA A 248 -10.66 -20.57 -4.03
N GLU A 249 -10.09 -21.56 -3.32
CA GLU A 249 -9.91 -21.52 -1.86
C GLU A 249 -8.60 -20.80 -1.52
N PRO A 250 -8.62 -19.60 -0.88
CA PRO A 250 -7.41 -18.96 -0.43
C PRO A 250 -6.73 -19.79 0.66
N THR A 251 -5.42 -19.90 0.56
CA THR A 251 -4.60 -20.64 1.53
C THR A 251 -3.58 -19.74 2.20
N HIS A 252 -3.50 -18.46 1.82
CA HIS A 252 -2.60 -17.48 2.40
C HIS A 252 -3.23 -16.09 2.43
N LEU A 253 -2.90 -15.31 3.46
CA LEU A 253 -3.38 -13.93 3.64
C LEU A 253 -2.23 -12.93 3.58
N VAL A 254 -2.40 -11.90 2.77
CA VAL A 254 -1.59 -10.67 2.79
C VAL A 254 -2.53 -9.50 3.09
N CYS A 255 -2.29 -8.77 4.18
CA CYS A 255 -3.21 -7.72 4.61
C CYS A 255 -2.52 -6.44 5.09
N ASN A 256 -3.32 -5.38 5.28
CA ASN A 256 -2.86 -4.16 5.92
C ASN A 256 -2.29 -4.44 7.33
N GLN A 257 -1.21 -3.75 7.65
CA GLN A 257 -0.45 -3.90 8.90
C GLN A 257 -0.82 -2.83 9.94
N ILE A 258 -2.12 -2.56 10.12
CA ILE A 258 -2.62 -1.44 10.97
C ILE A 258 -2.15 -1.55 12.42
N SER A 259 -2.24 -2.73 13.00
CA SER A 259 -1.68 -3.08 14.31
C SER A 259 -1.68 -4.59 14.49
N PRO A 260 -0.90 -5.15 15.44
CA PRO A 260 -0.94 -6.59 15.73
C PRO A 260 -2.35 -7.13 15.98
N GLY A 261 -3.15 -6.38 16.76
CA GLY A 261 -4.53 -6.77 17.07
C GLY A 261 -5.46 -6.75 15.88
N VAL A 262 -5.30 -5.80 14.94
CA VAL A 262 -6.11 -5.74 13.71
C VAL A 262 -5.71 -6.86 12.76
N VAL A 263 -4.41 -7.13 12.58
CA VAL A 263 -3.93 -8.27 11.77
C VAL A 263 -4.49 -9.58 12.32
N GLY A 264 -4.41 -9.81 13.64
CA GLY A 264 -5.01 -10.99 14.27
C GLY A 264 -6.52 -11.07 14.09
N THR A 265 -7.24 -9.93 14.12
CA THR A 265 -8.68 -9.92 13.84
C THR A 265 -8.98 -10.32 12.39
N ILE A 266 -8.23 -9.77 11.42
CA ILE A 266 -8.45 -10.09 10.01
C ILE A 266 -8.15 -11.56 9.74
N SER A 267 -6.99 -12.06 10.20
CA SER A 267 -6.56 -13.44 9.96
C SER A 267 -7.56 -14.45 10.56
N SER A 268 -8.08 -14.16 11.75
CA SER A 268 -9.08 -15.01 12.41
C SER A 268 -10.45 -15.00 11.70
N GLU A 269 -10.91 -13.83 11.21
CA GLU A 269 -12.16 -13.77 10.46
C GLU A 269 -12.10 -14.49 9.09
N LEU A 270 -10.89 -14.75 8.59
CA LEU A 270 -10.66 -15.42 7.31
C LEU A 270 -10.18 -16.89 7.49
N ASP A 271 -10.03 -17.39 8.71
CA ASP A 271 -9.46 -18.71 9.06
C ASP A 271 -8.04 -18.93 8.47
N LEU A 272 -7.18 -17.89 8.56
CA LEU A 272 -5.82 -17.90 7.97
C LEU A 272 -4.73 -17.43 8.95
N GLU A 273 -4.91 -17.62 10.27
CA GLU A 273 -3.99 -17.13 11.32
C GLU A 273 -2.56 -17.59 11.10
N ASP A 274 -2.35 -18.87 10.86
CA ASP A 274 -1.02 -19.48 10.68
C ASP A 274 -0.45 -19.29 9.25
N ARG A 275 -1.20 -18.63 8.38
CA ARG A 275 -0.90 -18.43 6.96
C ARG A 275 -1.02 -16.96 6.56
N THR A 276 -0.54 -16.08 7.44
CA THR A 276 -0.60 -14.64 7.25
C THR A 276 0.80 -14.06 7.17
N THR A 277 1.09 -13.33 6.09
CA THR A 277 2.32 -12.54 6.00
C THR A 277 2.22 -11.32 6.91
N VAL A 278 3.16 -11.21 7.87
CA VAL A 278 3.25 -10.11 8.83
C VAL A 278 4.54 -9.34 8.58
N THR A 279 4.43 -8.08 8.19
CA THR A 279 5.57 -7.16 7.96
C THR A 279 5.59 -5.98 8.94
N GLY A 280 4.48 -5.74 9.64
CA GLY A 280 4.33 -4.57 10.51
C GLY A 280 5.33 -4.49 11.67
N HIS A 281 5.89 -5.63 12.10
CA HIS A 281 6.93 -5.66 13.13
C HIS A 281 8.27 -5.06 12.65
N GLU A 282 8.47 -4.93 11.34
CA GLU A 282 9.62 -4.27 10.71
C GLU A 282 9.27 -2.85 10.25
N THR A 283 8.10 -2.68 9.61
CA THR A 283 7.76 -1.47 8.85
C THR A 283 6.79 -0.54 9.54
N GLY A 284 6.04 -1.00 10.55
CA GLY A 284 4.85 -0.35 11.02
C GLY A 284 3.70 -0.47 10.00
N HIS A 285 2.75 0.47 10.05
CA HIS A 285 1.63 0.56 9.11
C HIS A 285 1.92 1.59 8.04
N LEU A 286 2.16 1.14 6.82
CA LEU A 286 2.48 1.99 5.67
C LEU A 286 1.23 2.43 4.88
N GLY A 287 0.04 1.96 5.27
CA GLY A 287 -1.20 2.27 4.56
C GLY A 287 -1.37 1.53 3.24
N GLY A 288 -1.50 2.28 2.14
CA GLY A 288 -1.62 1.70 0.80
C GLY A 288 -0.49 0.72 0.43
N PRO A 289 0.78 1.01 0.70
CA PRO A 289 1.91 0.12 0.44
C PRO A 289 1.87 -1.24 1.13
N ASP A 290 1.26 -1.38 2.32
CA ASP A 290 1.31 -2.61 3.14
C ASP A 290 1.05 -3.90 2.34
N VAL A 291 0.01 -3.89 1.51
CA VAL A 291 -0.40 -5.09 0.75
C VAL A 291 0.67 -5.51 -0.26
N LEU A 292 1.31 -4.55 -0.93
CA LEU A 292 2.38 -4.87 -1.89
C LEU A 292 3.71 -5.22 -1.18
N VAL A 293 3.99 -4.61 -0.03
CA VAL A 293 5.14 -4.99 0.82
C VAL A 293 4.96 -6.43 1.29
N GLY A 294 3.79 -6.77 1.82
CA GLY A 294 3.46 -8.14 2.19
C GLY A 294 3.50 -9.11 1.00
N LEU A 295 2.99 -8.70 -0.17
CA LEU A 295 3.05 -9.50 -1.37
C LEU A 295 4.49 -9.72 -1.85
N ARG A 296 5.37 -8.71 -1.75
CA ARG A 296 6.79 -8.87 -2.07
C ARG A 296 7.45 -9.89 -1.13
N ARG A 297 7.20 -9.79 0.18
CA ARG A 297 7.68 -10.77 1.16
C ARG A 297 7.20 -12.18 0.81
N TYR A 298 5.90 -12.35 0.55
CA TYR A 298 5.32 -13.61 0.13
C TYR A 298 6.00 -14.17 -1.13
N LEU A 299 6.29 -13.33 -2.13
CA LEU A 299 6.94 -13.77 -3.37
C LEU A 299 8.43 -14.12 -3.20
N ASP A 300 9.11 -13.60 -2.17
CA ASP A 300 10.50 -13.91 -1.85
C ASP A 300 10.65 -15.23 -1.08
N GLU A 301 9.59 -15.71 -0.45
CA GLU A 301 9.53 -16.98 0.26
C GLU A 301 9.02 -18.10 -0.67
N GLU A 302 9.37 -19.35 -0.37
CA GLU A 302 8.83 -20.50 -1.06
C GLU A 302 7.50 -20.90 -0.44
N HIS A 303 6.43 -20.87 -1.24
CA HIS A 303 5.10 -21.28 -0.82
C HIS A 303 4.51 -22.30 -1.80
N ASP A 304 3.85 -23.32 -1.25
CA ASP A 304 3.04 -24.28 -2.01
C ASP A 304 1.61 -23.76 -2.26
N ASP A 305 1.33 -22.53 -1.83
CA ASP A 305 0.01 -21.92 -1.91
C ASP A 305 -0.43 -21.68 -3.35
N GLN A 306 -1.71 -21.92 -3.59
CA GLN A 306 -2.32 -21.80 -4.92
C GLN A 306 -3.13 -20.52 -5.06
N ALA A 307 -3.60 -19.98 -3.93
CA ALA A 307 -4.42 -18.80 -3.91
C ALA A 307 -4.10 -17.95 -2.67
N VAL A 308 -3.92 -16.67 -2.90
CA VAL A 308 -3.63 -15.66 -1.88
C VAL A 308 -4.76 -14.66 -1.82
N VAL A 309 -5.34 -14.45 -0.65
CA VAL A 309 -6.27 -13.36 -0.44
C VAL A 309 -5.50 -12.10 -0.03
N LEU A 310 -5.77 -11.01 -0.73
CA LEU A 310 -5.35 -9.67 -0.33
C LEU A 310 -6.48 -9.06 0.50
N ALA A 311 -6.17 -8.49 1.66
CA ALA A 311 -7.17 -7.80 2.49
C ALA A 311 -6.67 -6.41 2.86
N ALA A 312 -7.47 -5.40 2.55
CA ALA A 312 -7.15 -4.01 2.83
C ALA A 312 -8.38 -3.24 3.30
N SER A 313 -8.17 -2.18 4.08
CA SER A 313 -9.25 -1.30 4.52
C SER A 313 -8.79 0.14 4.67
N ALA A 314 -9.71 1.07 4.45
CA ALA A 314 -9.70 2.38 5.07
C ALA A 314 -10.72 2.37 6.23
N SER A 315 -10.71 3.39 7.09
CA SER A 315 -11.68 3.44 8.20
C SER A 315 -13.15 3.32 7.77
N TYR A 316 -13.46 3.68 6.53
CA TYR A 316 -14.81 3.74 5.95
C TYR A 316 -15.09 2.67 4.88
N ALA A 317 -14.13 1.81 4.56
CA ALA A 317 -14.31 0.78 3.54
C ALA A 317 -13.36 -0.40 3.76
N PHE A 318 -13.80 -1.58 3.35
CA PHE A 318 -13.10 -2.86 3.47
C PHE A 318 -13.08 -3.54 2.11
N GLY A 319 -11.97 -4.19 1.78
CA GLY A 319 -11.83 -4.91 0.53
C GLY A 319 -11.06 -6.20 0.69
N THR A 320 -11.42 -7.18 -0.12
CA THR A 320 -10.67 -8.42 -0.32
C THR A 320 -10.49 -8.66 -1.81
N GLY A 321 -9.31 -9.12 -2.21
CA GLY A 321 -8.97 -9.47 -3.59
C GLY A 321 -8.35 -10.85 -3.64
N LEU A 322 -8.45 -11.52 -4.79
CA LEU A 322 -7.94 -12.88 -4.97
C LEU A 322 -6.83 -12.91 -6.00
N LEU A 323 -5.68 -13.45 -5.58
CA LEU A 323 -4.59 -13.85 -6.44
C LEU A 323 -4.58 -15.39 -6.55
N VAL A 324 -4.24 -15.90 -7.73
CA VAL A 324 -4.02 -17.34 -7.96
C VAL A 324 -2.68 -17.57 -8.63
N ALA A 325 -2.00 -18.66 -8.26
CA ALA A 325 -0.76 -19.05 -8.90
C ALA A 325 -1.00 -19.50 -10.36
N ASP A 326 -0.14 -19.08 -11.26
CA ASP A 326 -0.13 -19.58 -12.63
C ASP A 326 0.78 -20.80 -12.75
N ARG A 327 0.22 -21.98 -12.60
CA ARG A 327 0.95 -23.27 -12.69
C ARG A 327 1.45 -23.62 -14.08
N SER A 328 1.01 -22.94 -15.11
CA SER A 328 1.48 -23.19 -16.48
C SER A 328 2.87 -22.61 -16.75
N ARG A 329 3.43 -21.87 -15.78
CA ARG A 329 4.70 -21.15 -15.90
C ARG A 329 5.72 -21.69 -14.91
N GLU A 330 6.95 -21.91 -15.38
CA GLU A 330 8.05 -22.34 -14.51
C GLU A 330 8.33 -21.28 -13.41
N PRO A 331 8.66 -21.70 -12.16
CA PRO A 331 9.03 -20.77 -11.11
C PRO A 331 10.25 -19.96 -11.54
N ARG A 332 10.18 -18.64 -11.37
CA ARG A 332 11.32 -17.75 -11.57
C ARG A 332 12.42 -18.11 -10.57
N PRO A 333 13.69 -18.22 -10.99
CA PRO A 333 14.76 -18.41 -10.01
C PRO A 333 14.78 -17.20 -9.04
N PRO A 334 15.07 -17.44 -7.74
CA PRO A 334 15.14 -16.38 -6.76
C PRO A 334 16.16 -15.32 -7.19
N HIS A 335 15.83 -14.05 -6.97
CA HIS A 335 16.75 -12.95 -7.23
C HIS A 335 17.94 -13.08 -6.28
N GLY A 336 19.17 -13.11 -6.82
CA GLY A 336 20.36 -12.88 -6.01
C GLY A 336 20.29 -11.49 -5.35
N PRO A 337 20.98 -11.28 -4.21
CA PRO A 337 21.02 -10.00 -3.55
C PRO A 337 21.38 -8.90 -4.54
N PRO A 338 20.77 -7.70 -4.46
CA PRO A 338 21.08 -6.60 -5.34
C PRO A 338 22.59 -6.30 -5.28
N SER A 339 23.25 -6.33 -6.45
CA SER A 339 24.63 -5.90 -6.56
C SER A 339 24.69 -4.41 -6.22
N VAL A 340 25.25 -4.09 -5.07
CA VAL A 340 25.55 -2.70 -4.69
C VAL A 340 26.69 -2.21 -5.60
N GLU A 341 26.36 -1.55 -6.70
CA GLU A 341 27.36 -0.77 -7.41
C GLU A 341 27.71 0.47 -6.57
N PRO A 342 29.01 0.76 -6.35
CA PRO A 342 29.42 1.94 -5.61
C PRO A 342 29.00 3.20 -6.38
N ALA A 343 28.36 4.13 -5.67
CA ALA A 343 27.91 5.42 -6.19
C ALA A 343 29.04 6.12 -6.96
N GLY A 344 28.92 6.15 -8.30
CA GLY A 344 29.79 6.91 -9.17
C GLY A 344 29.66 8.40 -8.88
N THR A 345 30.76 9.06 -8.57
CA THR A 345 30.90 10.50 -8.38
C THR A 345 30.39 11.26 -9.61
N ARG A 346 29.18 11.82 -9.52
CA ARG A 346 28.70 12.78 -10.53
C ARG A 346 29.53 14.06 -10.44
N LYS A 347 30.28 14.34 -11.49
CA LYS A 347 30.98 15.64 -11.69
C LYS A 347 29.92 16.75 -11.74
N GLY A 348 30.15 17.80 -10.94
CA GLY A 348 29.25 18.92 -10.81
C GLY A 348 29.07 19.66 -12.17
N VAL A 349 27.85 20.05 -12.42
CA VAL A 349 27.50 21.10 -13.37
C VAL A 349 27.27 22.35 -12.53
N THR A 350 28.16 23.32 -12.68
CA THR A 350 28.07 24.66 -12.09
C THR A 350 27.10 25.52 -12.92
N PRO A 351 26.58 26.62 -12.36
CA PRO A 351 25.27 27.24 -12.60
C PRO A 351 25.05 27.85 -14.01
#